data_76dd9d900af588301aca57a7613e1ac3
#
_entry.id   76dd9d900af588301aca57a7613e1ac3
#
_cell.length_a   1.000
_cell.length_b   1.000
_cell.length_c   1.000
_cell.angle_alpha   90.00
_cell.angle_beta   90.00
_cell.angle_gamma   90.00
#
_symmetry.space_group_name_H-M   'P 1'
#
loop_
_entity.id
_entity.type
_entity.pdbx_description
1 polymer ?
#
loop_
_entity_poly.entity_id
_entity_poly.type
_entity_poly.pdbx_seq_one_letter_code
_entity_poly.pdbx_strand_id
1 'polypeptide(L)'
;MKKIVEMWNKVSLIAKILVGIVIGAVLGLLVPGATGIGLIGIMFVRALKAIAPILVFALVISSIANAGKGNGQQFRMVTIMYILSTLCAAVVAVSASFIFPVTMTLDLESYQSDVVPSGIMEVLQNLLLNITDNPVNAILSANYLCILAWALLFGLAMRRTSKSVKSALVSISDAVSTVVRWIIGCAPFGIMGLVFTTVSESGLSIFKEYGRLLLVLVGAMLTVALIVDPLLATIVLRRNAYPLAWRCLRESGVTAFFTRSSAANIPVNMSLCKRLGLDPDVYSVSIPLGATINMDGAAITITIMALSVANTMGVPVDVPTALMLSLMATLGACGASGVAGGSLLLIPMACSLFGIPQDISMQAVAVGMIIGVVQDSLETAINSSGDVLFAATAEYRQWQKDGREFKIGAIVNPDE
;
A
#
# COMPACT_ATOMS: atom_id res chain seq x y z
N MET A 1 -5.41 -37.29 6.23
CA MET A 1 -5.44 -35.89 6.65
C MET A 1 -4.05 -35.26 6.75
N LYS A 2 -3.05 -35.79 7.49
CA LYS A 2 -1.69 -35.18 7.59
C LYS A 2 -1.03 -34.88 6.24
N LYS A 3 -1.01 -35.80 5.29
CA LYS A 3 -0.44 -35.59 3.94
C LYS A 3 -1.14 -34.46 3.16
N ILE A 4 -2.46 -34.29 3.27
CA ILE A 4 -3.22 -33.21 2.59
C ILE A 4 -2.84 -31.86 3.21
N VAL A 5 -2.72 -31.78 4.54
CA VAL A 5 -2.29 -30.57 5.25
C VAL A 5 -0.86 -30.21 4.90
N GLU A 6 0.04 -31.20 4.80
CA GLU A 6 1.44 -30.99 4.40
C GLU A 6 1.55 -30.52 2.94
N MET A 7 0.77 -31.10 2.02
CA MET A 7 0.68 -30.65 0.64
C MET A 7 0.11 -29.23 0.57
N TRP A 8 -0.98 -28.95 1.31
CA TRP A 8 -1.57 -27.62 1.38
C TRP A 8 -0.56 -26.56 1.87
N ASN A 9 0.23 -26.88 2.89
CA ASN A 9 1.22 -25.94 3.43
C ASN A 9 2.39 -25.67 2.48
N LYS A 10 2.68 -26.55 1.54
CA LYS A 10 3.70 -26.36 0.50
C LYS A 10 3.25 -25.46 -0.65
N VAL A 11 1.94 -25.28 -0.85
CA VAL A 11 1.38 -24.43 -1.91
C VAL A 11 1.44 -22.97 -1.48
N SER A 12 1.86 -22.07 -2.37
CA SER A 12 1.89 -20.63 -2.09
C SER A 12 0.48 -20.09 -1.83
N LEU A 13 0.38 -19.03 -1.01
CA LEU A 13 -0.91 -18.36 -0.73
C LEU A 13 -1.60 -17.89 -2.01
N ILE A 14 -0.80 -17.38 -2.95
CA ILE A 14 -1.27 -16.93 -4.28
C ILE A 14 -1.99 -18.06 -5.02
N ALA A 15 -1.36 -19.23 -5.12
CA ALA A 15 -1.96 -20.37 -5.82
C ALA A 15 -3.25 -20.82 -5.14
N LYS A 16 -3.32 -20.81 -3.80
CA LYS A 16 -4.53 -21.10 -3.04
C LYS A 16 -5.64 -20.09 -3.32
N ILE A 17 -5.32 -18.80 -3.42
CA ILE A 17 -6.28 -17.74 -3.75
C ILE A 17 -6.80 -17.93 -5.17
N LEU A 18 -5.94 -18.20 -6.16
CA LEU A 18 -6.36 -18.45 -7.54
C LEU A 18 -7.30 -19.65 -7.63
N VAL A 19 -7.01 -20.73 -6.93
CA VAL A 19 -7.91 -21.89 -6.83
C VAL A 19 -9.23 -21.48 -6.17
N GLY A 20 -9.20 -20.69 -5.11
CA GLY A 20 -10.40 -20.15 -4.47
C GLY A 20 -11.27 -19.31 -5.41
N ILE A 21 -10.66 -18.44 -6.23
CA ILE A 21 -11.38 -17.64 -7.25
C ILE A 21 -12.08 -18.55 -8.26
N VAL A 22 -11.36 -19.56 -8.80
CA VAL A 22 -11.93 -20.48 -9.77
C VAL A 22 -13.09 -21.28 -9.16
N ILE A 23 -12.91 -21.83 -7.97
CA ILE A 23 -13.97 -22.58 -7.26
C ILE A 23 -15.16 -21.67 -6.97
N GLY A 24 -14.93 -20.45 -6.47
CA GLY A 24 -15.99 -19.49 -6.19
C GLY A 24 -16.80 -19.12 -7.43
N ALA A 25 -16.11 -18.87 -8.56
CA ALA A 25 -16.77 -18.56 -9.82
C ALA A 25 -17.62 -19.74 -10.34
N VAL A 26 -17.06 -20.96 -10.33
CA VAL A 26 -17.78 -22.17 -10.77
C VAL A 26 -19.01 -22.44 -9.88
N LEU A 27 -18.87 -22.35 -8.56
CA LEU A 27 -19.96 -22.52 -7.63
C LEU A 27 -21.04 -21.43 -7.79
N GLY A 28 -20.63 -20.17 -8.01
CA GLY A 28 -21.56 -19.06 -8.26
C GLY A 28 -22.42 -19.25 -9.52
N LEU A 29 -21.86 -19.89 -10.56
CA LEU A 29 -22.61 -20.22 -11.78
C LEU A 29 -23.50 -21.47 -11.61
N LEU A 30 -23.01 -22.50 -10.92
CA LEU A 30 -23.70 -23.78 -10.86
C LEU A 30 -24.75 -23.87 -9.75
N VAL A 31 -24.50 -23.22 -8.61
CA VAL A 31 -25.36 -23.32 -7.41
C VAL A 31 -25.59 -21.97 -6.75
N PRO A 32 -26.10 -20.94 -7.47
CA PRO A 32 -26.22 -19.57 -6.96
C PRO A 32 -27.06 -19.48 -5.66
N GLY A 33 -27.97 -20.42 -5.41
CA GLY A 33 -28.78 -20.47 -4.20
C GLY A 33 -28.08 -20.96 -2.92
N ALA A 34 -26.76 -21.35 -3.00
CA ALA A 34 -26.02 -21.83 -1.84
C ALA A 34 -25.41 -20.66 -1.03
N THR A 35 -26.26 -19.77 -0.51
CA THR A 35 -25.90 -18.51 0.16
C THR A 35 -24.94 -18.69 1.34
N GLY A 36 -24.89 -19.87 1.97
CA GLY A 36 -23.93 -20.18 3.05
C GLY A 36 -22.46 -20.08 2.62
N ILE A 37 -22.15 -20.22 1.31
CA ILE A 37 -20.80 -20.04 0.79
C ILE A 37 -20.41 -18.56 0.85
N GLY A 38 -21.32 -17.65 0.50
CA GLY A 38 -21.12 -16.20 0.58
C GLY A 38 -20.84 -15.72 2.00
N LEU A 39 -21.41 -16.37 3.02
CA LEU A 39 -21.18 -16.04 4.42
C LEU A 39 -19.69 -16.08 4.80
N ILE A 40 -18.91 -17.01 4.24
CA ILE A 40 -17.46 -17.13 4.47
C ILE A 40 -16.75 -15.84 3.98
N GLY A 41 -17.16 -15.34 2.81
CA GLY A 41 -16.65 -14.06 2.26
C GLY A 41 -16.98 -12.88 3.15
N ILE A 42 -18.23 -12.78 3.60
CA ILE A 42 -18.69 -11.73 4.52
C ILE A 42 -17.92 -11.77 5.84
N MET A 43 -17.72 -12.94 6.43
CA MET A 43 -16.92 -13.09 7.67
C MET A 43 -15.48 -12.63 7.48
N PHE A 44 -14.88 -12.95 6.35
CA PHE A 44 -13.51 -12.53 6.03
C PHE A 44 -13.39 -10.99 5.97
N VAL A 45 -14.30 -10.33 5.24
CA VAL A 45 -14.31 -8.85 5.13
C VAL A 45 -14.59 -8.20 6.49
N ARG A 46 -15.52 -8.74 7.28
CA ARG A 46 -15.81 -8.24 8.63
C ARG A 46 -14.60 -8.36 9.56
N ALA A 47 -13.83 -9.45 9.47
CA ALA A 47 -12.62 -9.61 10.26
C ALA A 47 -11.54 -8.56 9.88
N LEU A 48 -11.38 -8.28 8.57
CA LEU A 48 -10.49 -7.22 8.10
C LEU A 48 -10.97 -5.84 8.56
N LYS A 49 -12.28 -5.55 8.45
CA LYS A 49 -12.89 -4.30 8.91
C LYS A 49 -12.64 -4.07 10.42
N ALA A 50 -12.76 -5.11 11.23
CA ALA A 50 -12.60 -5.01 12.67
C ALA A 50 -11.16 -4.67 13.10
N ILE A 51 -10.15 -5.21 12.41
CA ILE A 51 -8.74 -5.01 12.79
C ILE A 51 -8.12 -3.75 12.16
N ALA A 52 -8.68 -3.24 11.05
CA ALA A 52 -8.08 -2.18 10.27
C ALA A 52 -7.81 -0.88 11.05
N PRO A 53 -8.72 -0.35 11.89
CA PRO A 53 -8.48 0.87 12.67
C PRO A 53 -7.30 0.72 13.64
N ILE A 54 -7.22 -0.43 14.32
CA ILE A 54 -6.15 -0.75 15.28
C ILE A 54 -4.82 -0.90 14.54
N LEU A 55 -4.84 -1.56 13.38
CA LEU A 55 -3.67 -1.73 12.53
C LEU A 55 -3.08 -0.39 12.13
N VAL A 56 -3.90 0.51 11.56
CA VAL A 56 -3.44 1.84 11.11
C VAL A 56 -2.86 2.63 12.28
N PHE A 57 -3.53 2.67 13.42
CA PHE A 57 -3.06 3.38 14.60
C PHE A 57 -1.71 2.86 15.09
N ALA A 58 -1.57 1.54 15.30
CA ALA A 58 -0.36 0.92 15.81
C ALA A 58 0.83 1.06 14.85
N LEU A 59 0.61 0.86 13.54
CA LEU A 59 1.66 0.93 12.53
C LEU A 59 2.20 2.34 12.37
N VAL A 60 1.31 3.33 12.25
CA VAL A 60 1.73 4.73 12.04
C VAL A 60 2.48 5.26 13.26
N ILE A 61 2.00 5.00 14.49
CA ILE A 61 2.74 5.39 15.71
C ILE A 61 4.12 4.74 15.72
N SER A 62 4.19 3.43 15.51
CA SER A 62 5.46 2.69 15.54
C SER A 62 6.44 3.20 14.49
N SER A 63 5.98 3.39 13.26
CA SER A 63 6.79 3.90 12.14
C SER A 63 7.38 5.28 12.46
N ILE A 64 6.55 6.23 12.89
CA ILE A 64 6.97 7.61 13.17
C ILE A 64 7.88 7.68 14.41
N ALA A 65 7.54 6.97 15.49
CA ALA A 65 8.34 6.95 16.71
C ALA A 65 9.74 6.37 16.49
N ASN A 66 9.86 5.39 15.59
CA ASN A 66 11.11 4.71 15.26
C ASN A 66 11.80 5.27 14.02
N ALA A 67 11.19 6.23 13.30
CA ALA A 67 11.84 6.90 12.18
C ALA A 67 13.20 7.46 12.63
N GLY A 68 14.27 6.89 12.04
CA GLY A 68 15.64 7.00 12.56
C GLY A 68 16.15 8.44 12.65
N LYS A 69 17.01 8.66 13.62
CA LYS A 69 17.90 9.82 13.66
C LYS A 69 19.15 9.50 12.83
N GLY A 70 18.97 9.33 11.51
CA GLY A 70 20.13 9.31 10.62
C GLY A 70 20.78 10.68 10.66
N ASN A 71 21.95 10.78 11.21
CA ASN A 71 22.67 12.04 11.43
C ASN A 71 23.48 12.48 10.21
N GLY A 72 23.10 12.14 8.99
CA GLY A 72 23.81 12.50 7.78
C GLY A 72 22.96 13.22 6.74
N GLN A 73 23.58 14.06 5.93
CA GLN A 73 22.93 14.72 4.78
C GLN A 73 22.35 13.70 3.81
N GLN A 74 23.01 12.56 3.65
CA GLN A 74 22.57 11.42 2.81
C GLN A 74 21.26 10.84 3.31
N PHE A 75 21.16 10.52 4.60
CA PHE A 75 19.93 9.96 5.20
C PHE A 75 18.73 10.90 5.06
N ARG A 76 18.94 12.21 5.31
CA ARG A 76 17.90 13.22 5.08
C ARG A 76 17.44 13.23 3.63
N MET A 77 18.39 13.13 2.70
CA MET A 77 18.10 13.11 1.27
C MET A 77 17.31 11.89 0.87
N VAL A 78 17.70 10.70 1.34
CA VAL A 78 16.97 9.45 1.09
C VAL A 78 15.53 9.56 1.60
N THR A 79 15.34 10.02 2.83
CA THR A 79 14.00 10.18 3.44
C THR A 79 13.12 11.14 2.63
N ILE A 80 13.68 12.26 2.17
CA ILE A 80 12.95 13.22 1.33
C ILE A 80 12.57 12.57 0.00
N MET A 81 13.47 11.81 -0.62
CA MET A 81 13.20 11.14 -1.88
C MET A 81 12.09 10.08 -1.74
N TYR A 82 12.08 9.30 -0.67
CA TYR A 82 11.02 8.34 -0.39
C TYR A 82 9.65 9.01 -0.30
N ILE A 83 9.53 10.08 0.48
CA ILE A 83 8.25 10.81 0.63
C ILE A 83 7.84 11.49 -0.69
N LEU A 84 8.81 12.09 -1.39
CA LEU A 84 8.54 12.76 -2.66
C LEU A 84 8.10 11.78 -3.75
N SER A 85 8.76 10.62 -3.86
CA SER A 85 8.39 9.56 -4.79
C SER A 85 6.97 9.07 -4.52
N THR A 86 6.66 8.76 -3.26
CA THR A 86 5.32 8.30 -2.86
C THR A 86 4.24 9.36 -3.15
N LEU A 87 4.53 10.64 -2.95
CA LEU A 87 3.63 11.73 -3.32
C LEU A 87 3.45 11.83 -4.85
N CYS A 88 4.54 11.75 -5.62
CA CYS A 88 4.46 11.73 -7.08
C CYS A 88 3.65 10.53 -7.59
N ALA A 89 3.82 9.37 -6.97
CA ALA A 89 3.06 8.16 -7.28
C ALA A 89 1.55 8.36 -7.05
N ALA A 90 1.16 9.00 -5.94
CA ALA A 90 -0.24 9.36 -5.67
C ALA A 90 -0.79 10.35 -6.71
N VAL A 91 -0.01 11.35 -7.12
CA VAL A 91 -0.40 12.31 -8.18
C VAL A 91 -0.56 11.63 -9.53
N VAL A 92 0.32 10.68 -9.88
CA VAL A 92 0.16 9.85 -11.09
C VAL A 92 -1.12 9.03 -11.02
N ALA A 93 -1.44 8.48 -9.86
CA ALA A 93 -2.66 7.71 -9.62
C ALA A 93 -3.93 8.57 -9.80
N VAL A 94 -3.95 9.81 -9.29
CA VAL A 94 -5.02 10.78 -9.55
C VAL A 94 -5.15 11.05 -11.02
N SER A 95 -4.03 11.36 -11.70
CA SER A 95 -4.01 11.64 -13.13
C SER A 95 -4.53 10.46 -13.95
N ALA A 96 -4.09 9.25 -13.62
CA ALA A 96 -4.56 8.03 -14.27
C ALA A 96 -6.06 7.80 -14.07
N SER A 97 -6.59 8.06 -12.85
CA SER A 97 -8.01 7.92 -12.55
C SER A 97 -8.88 8.97 -13.26
N PHE A 98 -8.37 10.17 -13.49
CA PHE A 98 -9.09 11.22 -14.21
C PHE A 98 -9.09 10.96 -15.72
N ILE A 99 -7.99 10.44 -16.28
CA ILE A 99 -7.89 10.11 -17.72
C ILE A 99 -8.67 8.82 -18.03
N PHE A 100 -8.61 7.86 -17.14
CA PHE A 100 -9.24 6.54 -17.30
C PHE A 100 -10.17 6.25 -16.11
N PRO A 101 -11.31 6.96 -15.98
CA PRO A 101 -12.22 6.72 -14.87
C PRO A 101 -12.72 5.29 -14.88
N VAL A 102 -12.65 4.66 -13.72
CA VAL A 102 -13.11 3.27 -13.48
C VAL A 102 -14.22 3.30 -12.46
N THR A 103 -15.23 2.48 -12.70
CA THR A 103 -16.29 2.13 -11.74
C THR A 103 -16.12 0.67 -11.34
N MET A 104 -16.71 0.28 -10.21
CA MET A 104 -16.73 -1.09 -9.73
C MET A 104 -18.12 -1.47 -9.27
N THR A 105 -18.48 -2.74 -9.37
CA THR A 105 -19.78 -3.22 -8.87
C THR A 105 -19.76 -3.20 -7.35
N LEU A 106 -20.60 -2.34 -6.76
CA LEU A 106 -20.81 -2.21 -5.32
C LEU A 106 -22.29 -2.36 -5.02
N ASP A 107 -22.62 -2.96 -3.89
CA ASP A 107 -23.99 -2.99 -3.38
C ASP A 107 -24.32 -1.65 -2.73
N LEU A 108 -25.12 -0.86 -3.42
CA LEU A 108 -25.57 0.46 -3.01
C LEU A 108 -27.02 0.47 -2.49
N GLU A 109 -27.71 -0.68 -2.41
CA GLU A 109 -29.13 -0.74 -2.04
C GLU A 109 -29.41 -0.20 -0.63
N SER A 110 -28.42 -0.25 0.26
CA SER A 110 -28.52 0.29 1.60
C SER A 110 -28.13 1.77 1.73
N TYR A 111 -27.66 2.39 0.65
CA TYR A 111 -27.14 3.76 0.69
C TYR A 111 -28.15 4.76 0.12
N GLN A 112 -28.72 5.58 1.01
CA GLN A 112 -29.42 6.82 0.63
C GLN A 112 -28.42 7.98 0.78
N SER A 113 -28.10 8.63 -0.34
CA SER A 113 -27.17 9.76 -0.34
C SER A 113 -27.84 11.01 0.25
N ASP A 114 -27.65 11.22 1.54
CA ASP A 114 -28.16 12.43 2.17
C ASP A 114 -27.21 13.63 2.12
N VAL A 115 -25.95 13.46 1.73
CA VAL A 115 -25.00 14.58 1.72
C VAL A 115 -23.94 14.41 0.62
N VAL A 116 -24.16 15.07 -0.52
CA VAL A 116 -23.06 15.44 -1.41
C VAL A 116 -22.48 16.74 -0.87
N PRO A 117 -21.19 16.80 -0.46
CA PRO A 117 -20.59 18.05 0.03
C PRO A 117 -20.75 19.15 -1.04
N SER A 118 -21.32 20.29 -0.67
CA SER A 118 -21.66 21.37 -1.59
C SER A 118 -20.47 22.23 -2.01
N GLY A 119 -19.25 21.92 -1.55
CA GLY A 119 -18.02 22.61 -1.96
C GLY A 119 -16.81 22.27 -1.08
N ILE A 120 -15.63 22.64 -1.58
CA ILE A 120 -14.33 22.37 -0.94
C ILE A 120 -14.24 22.93 0.51
N MET A 121 -14.91 24.04 0.81
CA MET A 121 -14.89 24.65 2.12
C MET A 121 -15.61 23.77 3.16
N GLU A 122 -16.71 23.13 2.78
CA GLU A 122 -17.44 22.20 3.63
C GLU A 122 -16.61 20.91 3.87
N VAL A 123 -15.98 20.40 2.82
CA VAL A 123 -15.04 19.27 2.92
C VAL A 123 -13.91 19.60 3.89
N LEU A 124 -13.25 20.76 3.74
CA LEU A 124 -12.17 21.19 4.61
C LEU A 124 -12.64 21.37 6.07
N GLN A 125 -13.82 21.97 6.28
CA GLN A 125 -14.38 22.13 7.61
C GLN A 125 -14.67 20.79 8.27
N ASN A 126 -15.29 19.87 7.55
CA ASN A 126 -15.57 18.51 8.04
C ASN A 126 -14.28 17.74 8.35
N LEU A 127 -13.24 17.87 7.51
CA LEU A 127 -11.93 17.29 7.77
C LEU A 127 -11.30 17.81 9.05
N LEU A 128 -11.31 19.15 9.25
CA LEU A 128 -10.74 19.78 10.45
C LEU A 128 -11.50 19.38 11.74
N LEU A 129 -12.82 19.28 11.68
CA LEU A 129 -13.63 18.83 12.80
C LEU A 129 -13.39 17.34 13.10
N ASN A 130 -13.33 16.51 12.06
CA ASN A 130 -13.08 15.07 12.22
C ASN A 130 -11.69 14.74 12.80
N ILE A 131 -10.67 15.56 12.53
CA ILE A 131 -9.32 15.38 13.09
C ILE A 131 -9.29 15.56 14.61
N THR A 132 -10.21 16.33 15.17
CA THR A 132 -10.22 16.72 16.59
C THR A 132 -11.11 15.85 17.48
N ASP A 133 -11.69 14.78 16.95
CA ASP A 133 -12.49 13.83 17.72
C ASP A 133 -11.65 13.05 18.74
N ASN A 134 -12.30 12.40 19.67
CA ASN A 134 -11.66 11.56 20.68
C ASN A 134 -10.97 10.35 20.01
N PRO A 135 -9.66 10.09 20.28
CA PRO A 135 -8.94 9.01 19.62
C PRO A 135 -9.52 7.61 19.86
N VAL A 136 -10.14 7.38 21.02
CA VAL A 136 -10.79 6.09 21.32
C VAL A 136 -12.07 5.95 20.51
N ASN A 137 -12.88 7.01 20.45
CA ASN A 137 -14.08 7.05 19.63
C ASN A 137 -13.74 6.89 18.15
N ALA A 138 -12.66 7.53 17.69
CA ALA A 138 -12.18 7.40 16.32
C ALA A 138 -11.85 5.94 15.93
N ILE A 139 -11.23 5.18 16.85
CA ILE A 139 -10.96 3.76 16.64
C ILE A 139 -12.26 2.95 16.60
N LEU A 140 -13.20 3.22 17.48
CA LEU A 140 -14.49 2.52 17.56
C LEU A 140 -15.36 2.79 16.33
N SER A 141 -15.42 4.04 15.87
CA SER A 141 -16.19 4.48 14.70
C SER A 141 -15.46 4.32 13.38
N ALA A 142 -14.20 3.85 13.41
CA ALA A 142 -13.30 3.77 12.25
C ALA A 142 -13.14 5.12 11.50
N ASN A 143 -13.07 6.23 12.26
CA ASN A 143 -12.71 7.53 11.71
C ASN A 143 -11.21 7.59 11.41
N TYR A 144 -10.82 7.10 10.22
CA TYR A 144 -9.41 6.93 9.84
C TYR A 144 -8.63 8.24 9.79
N LEU A 145 -9.28 9.35 9.45
CA LEU A 145 -8.61 10.66 9.41
C LEU A 145 -8.17 11.08 10.83
N CYS A 146 -9.06 10.95 11.80
CA CYS A 146 -8.77 11.20 13.21
C CYS A 146 -7.73 10.21 13.76
N ILE A 147 -7.88 8.92 13.43
CA ILE A 147 -6.90 7.87 13.78
C ILE A 147 -5.51 8.24 13.30
N LEU A 148 -5.38 8.65 12.02
CA LEU A 148 -4.10 9.03 11.41
C LEU A 148 -3.51 10.28 12.09
N ALA A 149 -4.34 11.32 12.35
CA ALA A 149 -3.90 12.54 13.02
C ALA A 149 -3.34 12.26 14.43
N TRP A 150 -4.08 11.50 15.24
CA TRP A 150 -3.61 11.13 16.57
C TRP A 150 -2.39 10.20 16.52
N ALA A 151 -2.34 9.27 15.58
CA ALA A 151 -1.18 8.40 15.40
C ALA A 151 0.08 9.20 15.04
N LEU A 152 -0.04 10.24 14.21
CA LEU A 152 1.04 11.18 13.89
C LEU A 152 1.50 11.92 15.15
N LEU A 153 0.57 12.50 15.92
CA LEU A 153 0.89 13.26 17.14
C LEU A 153 1.56 12.37 18.19
N PHE A 154 0.99 11.19 18.49
CA PHE A 154 1.60 10.24 19.41
C PHE A 154 2.95 9.74 18.91
N GLY A 155 3.08 9.41 17.62
CA GLY A 155 4.33 8.98 17.00
C GLY A 155 5.44 10.03 17.15
N LEU A 156 5.13 11.29 16.87
CA LEU A 156 6.06 12.42 17.04
C LEU A 156 6.46 12.62 18.52
N ALA A 157 5.50 12.58 19.46
CA ALA A 157 5.77 12.67 20.88
C ALA A 157 6.68 11.54 21.36
N MET A 158 6.43 10.31 20.88
CA MET A 158 7.20 9.13 21.27
C MET A 158 8.60 9.04 20.62
N ARG A 159 8.93 9.88 19.65
CA ARG A 159 10.31 9.98 19.11
C ARG A 159 11.38 10.30 20.16
N ARG A 160 10.99 10.98 21.25
CA ARG A 160 11.88 11.38 22.34
C ARG A 160 11.91 10.41 23.51
N THR A 161 11.13 9.33 23.45
CA THR A 161 11.06 8.33 24.53
C THR A 161 12.27 7.38 24.51
N SER A 162 12.39 6.56 25.56
CA SER A 162 13.46 5.57 25.68
C SER A 162 13.41 4.50 24.60
N LYS A 163 14.56 3.85 24.36
CA LYS A 163 14.64 2.71 23.42
C LYS A 163 13.70 1.57 23.79
N SER A 164 13.48 1.33 25.10
CA SER A 164 12.57 0.30 25.59
C SER A 164 11.12 0.56 25.14
N VAL A 165 10.63 1.79 25.29
CA VAL A 165 9.27 2.17 24.84
C VAL A 165 9.14 2.02 23.33
N LYS A 166 10.15 2.45 22.57
CA LYS A 166 10.16 2.30 21.11
C LYS A 166 10.13 0.84 20.67
N SER A 167 10.89 -0.02 21.34
CA SER A 167 10.87 -1.47 21.08
C SER A 167 9.51 -2.09 21.44
N ALA A 168 8.86 -1.63 22.50
CA ALA A 168 7.50 -2.07 22.85
C ALA A 168 6.47 -1.68 21.76
N LEU A 169 6.58 -0.48 21.18
CA LEU A 169 5.72 -0.05 20.07
C LEU A 169 5.90 -0.93 18.83
N VAL A 170 7.13 -1.29 18.49
CA VAL A 170 7.42 -2.24 17.41
C VAL A 170 6.76 -3.59 17.71
N SER A 171 6.93 -4.12 18.93
CA SER A 171 6.35 -5.40 19.33
C SER A 171 4.82 -5.41 19.27
N ILE A 172 4.16 -4.31 19.66
CA ILE A 172 2.69 -4.16 19.54
C ILE A 172 2.29 -4.13 18.06
N SER A 173 2.97 -3.34 17.25
CA SER A 173 2.74 -3.25 15.81
C SER A 173 2.90 -4.62 15.11
N ASP A 174 3.94 -5.36 15.48
CA ASP A 174 4.20 -6.71 14.96
C ASP A 174 3.13 -7.72 15.38
N ALA A 175 2.64 -7.61 16.62
CA ALA A 175 1.54 -8.44 17.11
C ALA A 175 0.26 -8.19 16.33
N VAL A 176 -0.12 -6.92 16.12
CA VAL A 176 -1.30 -6.55 15.31
C VAL A 176 -1.13 -7.01 13.86
N SER A 177 0.04 -6.80 13.26
CA SER A 177 0.37 -7.29 11.92
C SER A 177 0.31 -8.81 11.82
N THR A 178 0.64 -9.53 12.90
CA THR A 178 0.53 -10.99 12.96
C THR A 178 -0.93 -11.44 12.93
N VAL A 179 -1.82 -10.77 13.68
CA VAL A 179 -3.27 -11.03 13.62
C VAL A 179 -3.80 -10.80 12.20
N VAL A 180 -3.41 -9.70 11.55
CA VAL A 180 -3.79 -9.42 10.15
C VAL A 180 -3.30 -10.53 9.21
N ARG A 181 -2.05 -11.01 9.38
CA ARG A 181 -1.53 -12.14 8.59
C ARG A 181 -2.33 -13.42 8.78
N TRP A 182 -2.83 -13.70 9.98
CA TRP A 182 -3.73 -14.85 10.22
C TRP A 182 -5.05 -14.69 9.46
N ILE A 183 -5.66 -13.50 9.52
CA ILE A 183 -6.89 -13.22 8.78
C ILE A 183 -6.63 -13.36 7.26
N ILE A 184 -5.54 -12.76 6.74
CA ILE A 184 -5.15 -12.90 5.32
C ILE A 184 -4.81 -14.36 4.96
N GLY A 185 -4.32 -15.15 5.89
CA GLY A 185 -4.15 -16.60 5.70
C GLY A 185 -5.45 -17.34 5.36
N CYS A 186 -6.61 -16.80 5.78
CA CYS A 186 -7.94 -17.29 5.42
C CYS A 186 -8.44 -16.77 4.06
N ALA A 187 -7.70 -15.89 3.37
CA ALA A 187 -8.09 -15.28 2.10
C ALA A 187 -8.52 -16.29 1.01
N PRO A 188 -7.90 -17.47 0.83
CA PRO A 188 -8.37 -18.43 -0.17
C PRO A 188 -9.85 -18.78 -0.03
N PHE A 189 -10.31 -18.96 1.19
CA PHE A 189 -11.71 -19.25 1.50
C PHE A 189 -12.59 -17.99 1.48
N GLY A 190 -12.09 -16.89 2.04
CA GLY A 190 -12.79 -15.61 2.05
C GLY A 190 -13.05 -15.10 0.64
N ILE A 191 -12.02 -15.10 -0.21
CA ILE A 191 -12.12 -14.66 -1.61
C ILE A 191 -12.99 -15.62 -2.42
N MET A 192 -12.90 -16.93 -2.17
CA MET A 192 -13.83 -17.90 -2.77
C MET A 192 -15.29 -17.52 -2.49
N GLY A 193 -15.63 -17.19 -1.24
CA GLY A 193 -16.98 -16.76 -0.86
C GLY A 193 -17.40 -15.44 -1.49
N LEU A 194 -16.49 -14.47 -1.58
CA LEU A 194 -16.75 -13.18 -2.25
C LEU A 194 -17.00 -13.36 -3.74
N VAL A 195 -16.15 -14.12 -4.43
CA VAL A 195 -16.30 -14.39 -5.87
C VAL A 195 -17.57 -15.18 -6.14
N PHE A 196 -17.90 -16.14 -5.27
CA PHE A 196 -19.18 -16.87 -5.34
C PHE A 196 -20.35 -15.89 -5.34
N THR A 197 -20.45 -15.01 -4.34
CA THR A 197 -21.54 -14.02 -4.23
C THR A 197 -21.58 -13.13 -5.48
N THR A 198 -20.45 -12.53 -5.83
CA THR A 198 -20.35 -11.60 -6.96
C THR A 198 -20.74 -12.25 -8.30
N VAL A 199 -20.31 -13.49 -8.56
CA VAL A 199 -20.65 -14.22 -9.79
C VAL A 199 -22.09 -14.68 -9.78
N SER A 200 -22.65 -15.05 -8.62
CA SER A 200 -24.07 -15.41 -8.49
C SER A 200 -24.99 -14.23 -8.81
N GLU A 201 -24.60 -13.01 -8.47
CA GLU A 201 -25.40 -11.79 -8.64
C GLU A 201 -25.16 -11.11 -10.00
N SER A 202 -23.90 -10.96 -10.41
CA SER A 202 -23.49 -10.16 -11.59
C SER A 202 -22.99 -10.99 -12.77
N GLY A 203 -22.87 -12.31 -12.62
CA GLY A 203 -22.31 -13.19 -13.64
C GLY A 203 -20.81 -12.95 -13.88
N LEU A 204 -20.30 -13.43 -15.02
CA LEU A 204 -18.87 -13.31 -15.38
C LEU A 204 -18.45 -11.92 -15.88
N SER A 205 -19.41 -11.01 -16.15
CA SER A 205 -19.11 -9.64 -16.61
C SER A 205 -18.25 -8.86 -15.64
N ILE A 206 -18.33 -9.18 -14.35
CA ILE A 206 -17.56 -8.57 -13.28
C ILE A 206 -16.03 -8.68 -13.48
N PHE A 207 -15.56 -9.77 -14.08
CA PHE A 207 -14.13 -9.94 -14.36
C PHE A 207 -13.61 -8.96 -15.42
N LYS A 208 -14.48 -8.46 -16.31
CA LYS A 208 -14.13 -7.42 -17.28
C LYS A 208 -13.92 -6.07 -16.57
N GLU A 209 -14.76 -5.74 -15.60
CA GLU A 209 -14.63 -4.51 -14.79
C GLU A 209 -13.39 -4.57 -13.91
N TYR A 210 -13.15 -5.67 -13.23
CA TYR A 210 -11.91 -5.88 -12.45
C TYR A 210 -10.66 -5.84 -13.33
N GLY A 211 -10.74 -6.36 -14.55
CA GLY A 211 -9.65 -6.27 -15.53
C GLY A 211 -9.32 -4.82 -15.90
N ARG A 212 -10.35 -3.97 -16.09
CA ARG A 212 -10.15 -2.54 -16.36
C ARG A 212 -9.51 -1.81 -15.18
N LEU A 213 -10.00 -2.04 -13.97
CA LEU A 213 -9.42 -1.50 -12.74
C LEU A 213 -7.96 -1.93 -12.59
N LEU A 214 -7.67 -3.20 -12.80
CA LEU A 214 -6.32 -3.75 -12.71
C LEU A 214 -5.39 -3.14 -13.76
N LEU A 215 -5.87 -2.90 -14.98
CA LEU A 215 -5.09 -2.24 -16.04
C LEU A 215 -4.69 -0.82 -15.66
N VAL A 216 -5.60 -0.04 -15.05
CA VAL A 216 -5.30 1.32 -14.60
C VAL A 216 -4.29 1.30 -13.44
N LEU A 217 -4.46 0.40 -12.47
CA LEU A 217 -3.51 0.19 -11.37
C LEU A 217 -2.12 -0.17 -11.88
N VAL A 218 -2.04 -1.21 -12.73
CA VAL A 218 -0.78 -1.69 -13.31
C VAL A 218 -0.15 -0.60 -14.18
N GLY A 219 -0.94 0.09 -15.00
CA GLY A 219 -0.46 1.19 -15.85
C GLY A 219 0.15 2.32 -15.04
N ALA A 220 -0.51 2.75 -13.95
CA ALA A 220 0.02 3.77 -13.04
C ALA A 220 1.31 3.28 -12.35
N MET A 221 1.33 2.05 -11.85
CA MET A 221 2.48 1.44 -11.20
C MET A 221 3.69 1.35 -12.16
N LEU A 222 3.49 0.90 -13.39
CA LEU A 222 4.54 0.86 -14.40
C LEU A 222 5.03 2.24 -14.80
N THR A 223 4.13 3.23 -14.85
CA THR A 223 4.50 4.63 -15.11
C THR A 223 5.43 5.16 -14.02
N VAL A 224 5.15 4.88 -12.76
CA VAL A 224 6.02 5.28 -11.65
C VAL A 224 7.36 4.56 -11.73
N ALA A 225 7.36 3.24 -11.82
CA ALA A 225 8.58 2.43 -11.83
C ALA A 225 9.52 2.71 -13.02
N LEU A 226 8.94 2.99 -14.21
CA LEU A 226 9.73 3.13 -15.45
C LEU A 226 9.97 4.57 -15.86
N ILE A 227 9.21 5.53 -15.36
CA ILE A 227 9.33 6.93 -15.76
C ILE A 227 9.60 7.82 -14.54
N VAL A 228 8.74 7.82 -13.53
CA VAL A 228 8.80 8.81 -12.44
C VAL A 228 10.03 8.60 -11.56
N ASP A 229 10.23 7.40 -11.02
CA ASP A 229 11.35 7.10 -10.14
C ASP A 229 12.71 7.25 -10.81
N PRO A 230 12.93 6.71 -12.05
CA PRO A 230 14.16 6.96 -12.80
C PRO A 230 14.37 8.43 -13.11
N LEU A 231 13.30 9.20 -13.38
CA LEU A 231 13.38 10.62 -13.67
C LEU A 231 13.77 11.41 -12.40
N LEU A 232 13.16 11.13 -11.25
CA LEU A 232 13.51 11.74 -9.97
C LEU A 232 15.00 11.48 -9.64
N ALA A 233 15.45 10.24 -9.77
CA ALA A 233 16.85 9.89 -9.58
C ALA A 233 17.78 10.62 -10.57
N THR A 234 17.36 10.74 -11.85
CA THR A 234 18.12 11.45 -12.90
C THR A 234 18.23 12.95 -12.60
N ILE A 235 17.15 13.59 -12.15
CA ILE A 235 17.14 15.02 -11.76
C ILE A 235 18.12 15.26 -10.61
N VAL A 236 18.09 14.40 -9.60
CA VAL A 236 18.95 14.53 -8.42
C VAL A 236 20.43 14.31 -8.79
N LEU A 237 20.73 13.29 -9.57
CA LEU A 237 22.09 12.96 -10.01
C LEU A 237 22.59 13.87 -11.13
N ARG A 238 21.70 14.55 -11.85
CA ARG A 238 22.02 15.26 -13.11
C ARG A 238 22.75 14.37 -14.13
N ARG A 239 22.50 13.09 -14.06
CA ARG A 239 23.06 12.03 -14.93
C ARG A 239 22.01 10.95 -15.12
N ASN A 240 22.05 10.22 -16.22
CA ASN A 240 21.10 9.16 -16.51
C ASN A 240 21.10 8.06 -15.43
N ALA A 241 20.01 7.94 -14.69
CA ALA A 241 19.82 6.97 -13.62
C ALA A 241 19.14 5.66 -14.09
N TYR A 242 18.72 5.56 -15.34
CA TYR A 242 18.04 4.36 -15.86
C TYR A 242 18.83 3.04 -15.68
N PRO A 243 20.16 3.00 -15.85
CA PRO A 243 20.92 1.77 -15.58
C PRO A 243 20.80 1.29 -14.13
N LEU A 244 20.72 2.23 -13.15
CA LEU A 244 20.50 1.92 -11.75
C LEU A 244 19.05 1.45 -11.52
N ALA A 245 18.07 2.19 -12.02
CA ALA A 245 16.66 1.86 -11.86
C ALA A 245 16.32 0.48 -12.42
N TRP A 246 16.83 0.15 -13.63
CA TRP A 246 16.65 -1.15 -14.24
C TRP A 246 17.27 -2.27 -13.39
N ARG A 247 18.45 -2.03 -12.81
CA ARG A 247 19.09 -2.99 -11.92
C ARG A 247 18.26 -3.21 -10.65
N CYS A 248 17.75 -2.14 -10.03
CA CYS A 248 16.90 -2.22 -8.85
C CYS A 248 15.62 -3.02 -9.14
N LEU A 249 14.93 -2.73 -10.25
CA LEU A 249 13.75 -3.48 -10.67
C LEU A 249 14.06 -4.97 -10.91
N ARG A 250 15.16 -5.29 -11.60
CA ARG A 250 15.52 -6.66 -11.92
C ARG A 250 15.94 -7.47 -10.70
N GLU A 251 16.69 -6.90 -9.76
CA GLU A 251 17.31 -7.64 -8.66
C GLU A 251 16.47 -7.57 -7.38
N SER A 252 15.93 -6.41 -7.04
CA SER A 252 15.05 -6.22 -5.90
C SER A 252 13.57 -6.43 -6.27
N GLY A 253 13.09 -5.72 -7.30
CA GLY A 253 11.69 -5.73 -7.68
C GLY A 253 11.17 -7.12 -8.04
N VAL A 254 11.91 -7.92 -8.80
CA VAL A 254 11.50 -9.29 -9.14
C VAL A 254 11.37 -10.16 -7.89
N THR A 255 12.31 -10.08 -6.95
CA THR A 255 12.22 -10.85 -5.71
C THR A 255 11.03 -10.38 -4.85
N ALA A 256 10.84 -9.07 -4.74
CA ALA A 256 9.73 -8.47 -4.01
C ALA A 256 8.37 -8.82 -4.61
N PHE A 257 8.26 -8.89 -5.93
CA PHE A 257 7.06 -9.32 -6.65
C PHE A 257 6.57 -10.70 -6.19
N PHE A 258 7.48 -11.66 -6.07
CA PHE A 258 7.11 -13.02 -5.67
C PHE A 258 6.91 -13.17 -4.15
N THR A 259 7.65 -12.42 -3.34
CA THR A 259 7.54 -12.50 -1.88
C THR A 259 6.35 -11.71 -1.34
N ARG A 260 5.91 -10.65 -2.04
CA ARG A 260 4.84 -9.73 -1.64
C ARG A 260 5.06 -9.17 -0.22
N SER A 261 6.32 -8.95 0.12
CA SER A 261 6.70 -8.42 1.43
C SER A 261 7.96 -7.59 1.33
N SER A 262 7.83 -6.27 1.49
CA SER A 262 8.97 -5.35 1.53
C SER A 262 9.91 -5.69 2.69
N ALA A 263 9.37 -6.10 3.85
CA ALA A 263 10.16 -6.52 4.99
C ALA A 263 11.01 -7.78 4.70
N ALA A 264 10.43 -8.78 4.02
CA ALA A 264 11.17 -9.98 3.61
C ALA A 264 12.25 -9.69 2.55
N ASN A 265 12.11 -8.57 1.82
CA ASN A 265 13.07 -8.16 0.78
C ASN A 265 14.22 -7.29 1.32
N ILE A 266 14.18 -6.85 2.60
CA ILE A 266 15.26 -6.06 3.20
C ILE A 266 16.64 -6.71 3.02
N PRO A 267 16.86 -8.01 3.29
CA PRO A 267 18.18 -8.62 3.09
C PRO A 267 18.67 -8.59 1.63
N VAL A 268 17.74 -8.73 0.67
CA VAL A 268 18.04 -8.64 -0.77
C VAL A 268 18.48 -7.23 -1.13
N ASN A 269 17.75 -6.22 -0.65
CA ASN A 269 18.06 -4.81 -0.87
C ASN A 269 19.40 -4.43 -0.25
N MET A 270 19.68 -4.86 0.99
CA MET A 270 20.98 -4.61 1.65
C MET A 270 22.13 -5.28 0.89
N SER A 271 21.93 -6.52 0.41
CA SER A 271 22.92 -7.21 -0.43
C SER A 271 23.19 -6.45 -1.74
N LEU A 272 22.14 -5.91 -2.38
CA LEU A 272 22.28 -5.12 -3.59
C LEU A 272 23.02 -3.80 -3.30
N CYS A 273 22.68 -3.09 -2.21
CA CYS A 273 23.38 -1.89 -1.77
C CYS A 273 24.87 -2.16 -1.55
N LYS A 274 25.22 -3.26 -0.89
CA LYS A 274 26.61 -3.68 -0.68
C LYS A 274 27.34 -3.88 -2.01
N ARG A 275 26.73 -4.58 -2.98
CA ARG A 275 27.32 -4.81 -4.30
C ARG A 275 27.43 -3.54 -5.15
N LEU A 276 26.58 -2.55 -4.90
CA LEU A 276 26.69 -1.22 -5.50
C LEU A 276 27.80 -0.36 -4.84
N GLY A 277 28.45 -0.89 -3.79
CA GLY A 277 29.53 -0.23 -3.07
C GLY A 277 29.06 0.89 -2.13
N LEU A 278 27.78 0.87 -1.73
CA LEU A 278 27.21 1.86 -0.83
C LEU A 278 27.71 1.68 0.62
N ASP A 279 27.67 2.76 1.37
CA ASP A 279 28.10 2.79 2.77
C ASP A 279 27.14 1.99 3.67
N PRO A 280 27.64 0.95 4.40
CA PRO A 280 26.85 0.16 5.33
C PRO A 280 26.14 1.00 6.40
N ASP A 281 26.74 2.09 6.89
CA ASP A 281 26.13 2.96 7.90
C ASP A 281 24.90 3.70 7.36
N VAL A 282 24.83 3.91 6.04
CA VAL A 282 23.68 4.56 5.37
C VAL A 282 22.61 3.53 5.04
N TYR A 283 22.96 2.46 4.31
CA TYR A 283 21.91 1.54 3.83
C TYR A 283 21.35 0.63 4.92
N SER A 284 22.11 0.35 6.01
CA SER A 284 21.56 -0.44 7.13
C SER A 284 20.41 0.26 7.86
N VAL A 285 20.30 1.58 7.72
CA VAL A 285 19.21 2.36 8.30
C VAL A 285 18.17 2.74 7.23
N SER A 286 18.62 3.17 6.04
CA SER A 286 17.71 3.65 5.00
C SER A 286 16.87 2.54 4.39
N ILE A 287 17.40 1.33 4.17
CA ILE A 287 16.65 0.23 3.58
C ILE A 287 15.52 -0.27 4.50
N PRO A 288 15.74 -0.56 5.80
CA PRO A 288 14.63 -0.87 6.71
C PRO A 288 13.62 0.27 6.84
N LEU A 289 14.06 1.53 6.79
CA LEU A 289 13.15 2.68 6.78
C LEU A 289 12.33 2.72 5.49
N GLY A 290 12.96 2.53 4.32
CA GLY A 290 12.30 2.49 3.01
C GLY A 290 11.20 1.44 2.97
N ALA A 291 11.47 0.24 3.47
CA ALA A 291 10.48 -0.83 3.56
C ALA A 291 9.21 -0.47 4.36
N THR A 292 9.19 0.70 5.02
CA THR A 292 8.03 1.21 5.77
C THR A 292 7.47 2.53 5.25
N ILE A 293 8.28 3.41 4.64
CA ILE A 293 7.83 4.74 4.22
C ILE A 293 7.92 5.01 2.72
N ASN A 294 8.65 4.21 1.96
CA ASN A 294 8.74 4.30 0.50
C ASN A 294 7.69 3.37 -0.12
N MET A 295 6.48 3.86 -0.22
CA MET A 295 5.29 3.04 -0.49
C MET A 295 4.52 3.55 -1.72
N ASP A 296 5.22 3.71 -2.84
CA ASP A 296 4.70 4.27 -4.09
C ASP A 296 3.51 3.48 -4.62
N GLY A 297 3.65 2.16 -4.68
CA GLY A 297 2.59 1.27 -5.12
C GLY A 297 1.38 1.27 -4.18
N ALA A 298 1.61 1.38 -2.86
CA ALA A 298 0.52 1.49 -1.89
C ALA A 298 -0.25 2.81 -2.06
N ALA A 299 0.45 3.93 -2.27
CA ALA A 299 -0.19 5.22 -2.53
C ALA A 299 -1.02 5.19 -3.82
N ILE A 300 -0.54 4.52 -4.88
CA ILE A 300 -1.28 4.29 -6.12
C ILE A 300 -2.55 3.49 -5.84
N THR A 301 -2.42 2.39 -5.14
CA THR A 301 -3.55 1.50 -4.80
C THR A 301 -4.63 2.24 -4.02
N ILE A 302 -4.25 2.91 -2.93
CA ILE A 302 -5.17 3.67 -2.08
C ILE A 302 -5.91 4.72 -2.92
N THR A 303 -5.19 5.47 -3.74
CA THR A 303 -5.73 6.58 -4.54
C THR A 303 -6.68 6.09 -5.62
N ILE A 304 -6.27 5.13 -6.46
CA ILE A 304 -7.10 4.63 -7.57
C ILE A 304 -8.34 3.93 -7.03
N MET A 305 -8.21 3.12 -5.99
CA MET A 305 -9.34 2.41 -5.40
C MET A 305 -10.36 3.39 -4.81
N ALA A 306 -9.92 4.40 -4.06
CA ALA A 306 -10.81 5.40 -3.48
C ALA A 306 -11.53 6.23 -4.56
N LEU A 307 -10.82 6.67 -5.62
CA LEU A 307 -11.41 7.39 -6.74
C LEU A 307 -12.38 6.51 -7.55
N SER A 308 -12.10 5.21 -7.65
CA SER A 308 -13.02 4.27 -8.30
C SER A 308 -14.32 4.11 -7.51
N VAL A 309 -14.27 4.12 -6.17
CA VAL A 309 -15.48 4.15 -5.32
C VAL A 309 -16.23 5.47 -5.52
N ALA A 310 -15.55 6.61 -5.48
CA ALA A 310 -16.17 7.91 -5.70
C ALA A 310 -16.86 7.99 -7.07
N ASN A 311 -16.20 7.51 -8.13
CA ASN A 311 -16.77 7.42 -9.48
C ASN A 311 -18.01 6.52 -9.51
N THR A 312 -18.00 5.39 -8.82
CA THR A 312 -19.12 4.44 -8.75
C THR A 312 -20.34 5.07 -8.08
N MET A 313 -20.09 5.84 -7.01
CA MET A 313 -21.15 6.54 -6.26
C MET A 313 -21.59 7.86 -6.90
N GLY A 314 -20.97 8.27 -8.02
CA GLY A 314 -21.25 9.56 -8.66
C GLY A 314 -20.82 10.77 -7.83
N VAL A 315 -19.89 10.61 -6.90
CA VAL A 315 -19.32 11.71 -6.10
C VAL A 315 -18.34 12.49 -6.97
N PRO A 316 -18.58 13.76 -7.26
CA PRO A 316 -17.66 14.57 -8.05
C PRO A 316 -16.41 14.89 -7.23
N VAL A 317 -15.24 14.62 -7.81
CA VAL A 317 -13.94 14.91 -7.17
C VAL A 317 -13.25 16.01 -7.96
N ASP A 318 -13.08 17.18 -7.34
CA ASP A 318 -12.32 18.29 -7.92
C ASP A 318 -10.81 18.13 -7.73
N VAL A 319 -10.02 18.90 -8.46
CA VAL A 319 -8.55 18.83 -8.42
C VAL A 319 -7.99 19.11 -7.04
N PRO A 320 -8.45 20.13 -6.27
CA PRO A 320 -7.99 20.36 -4.92
C PRO A 320 -8.23 19.18 -3.97
N THR A 321 -9.43 18.58 -4.01
CA THR A 321 -9.76 17.39 -3.21
C THR A 321 -8.89 16.18 -3.61
N ALA A 322 -8.62 16.01 -4.91
CA ALA A 322 -7.71 14.96 -5.39
C ALA A 322 -6.25 15.16 -4.95
N LEU A 323 -5.78 16.41 -4.83
CA LEU A 323 -4.47 16.71 -4.26
C LEU A 323 -4.44 16.42 -2.75
N MET A 324 -5.51 16.72 -2.02
CA MET A 324 -5.66 16.33 -0.61
C MET A 324 -5.64 14.81 -0.46
N LEU A 325 -6.31 14.08 -1.35
CA LEU A 325 -6.24 12.62 -1.41
C LEU A 325 -4.80 12.13 -1.60
N SER A 326 -4.04 12.78 -2.51
CA SER A 326 -2.63 12.41 -2.73
C SER A 326 -1.78 12.56 -1.48
N LEU A 327 -1.96 13.64 -0.72
CA LEU A 327 -1.27 13.83 0.57
C LEU A 327 -1.69 12.77 1.59
N MET A 328 -2.99 12.50 1.69
CA MET A 328 -3.54 11.53 2.64
C MET A 328 -3.12 10.10 2.29
N ALA A 329 -3.12 9.74 1.01
CA ALA A 329 -2.64 8.46 0.53
C ALA A 329 -1.13 8.29 0.79
N THR A 330 -0.31 9.34 0.61
CA THR A 330 1.12 9.33 0.92
C THR A 330 1.37 9.09 2.41
N LEU A 331 0.69 9.82 3.29
CA LEU A 331 0.81 9.64 4.75
C LEU A 331 0.31 8.27 5.19
N GLY A 332 -0.83 7.82 4.64
CA GLY A 332 -1.39 6.51 4.92
C GLY A 332 -0.47 5.39 4.45
N ALA A 333 0.07 5.51 3.24
CA ALA A 333 0.99 4.53 2.68
C ALA A 333 2.24 4.31 3.56
N CYS A 334 2.78 5.37 4.18
CA CYS A 334 3.85 5.25 5.17
C CYS A 334 3.48 4.40 6.40
N GLY A 335 2.18 4.17 6.62
CA GLY A 335 1.65 3.28 7.66
C GLY A 335 1.21 1.90 7.14
N ALA A 336 1.27 1.67 5.82
CA ALA A 336 0.75 0.43 5.23
C ALA A 336 1.54 -0.83 5.64
N SER A 337 2.76 -0.68 6.14
CA SER A 337 3.69 -1.72 6.60
C SER A 337 3.71 -2.97 5.68
N GLY A 338 4.87 -3.50 5.36
CA GLY A 338 5.13 -4.63 4.45
C GLY A 338 4.34 -5.93 4.68
N VAL A 339 3.06 -5.82 5.03
CA VAL A 339 2.09 -6.92 5.14
C VAL A 339 1.30 -6.97 3.84
N ALA A 340 1.22 -8.15 3.22
CA ALA A 340 0.45 -8.35 1.99
C ALA A 340 -1.00 -7.83 2.15
N GLY A 341 -1.45 -7.01 1.20
CA GLY A 341 -2.77 -6.39 1.23
C GLY A 341 -2.94 -5.25 2.25
N GLY A 342 -1.87 -4.80 2.90
CA GLY A 342 -1.93 -3.72 3.89
C GLY A 342 -2.47 -2.39 3.33
N SER A 343 -2.12 -2.04 2.10
CA SER A 343 -2.61 -0.84 1.41
C SER A 343 -4.12 -0.85 1.21
N LEU A 344 -4.72 -2.02 0.95
CA LEU A 344 -6.16 -2.16 0.77
C LEU A 344 -6.95 -1.76 2.01
N LEU A 345 -6.40 -2.02 3.20
CA LEU A 345 -7.05 -1.65 4.46
C LEU A 345 -7.06 -0.13 4.71
N LEU A 346 -6.35 0.64 3.91
CA LEU A 346 -6.32 2.10 3.95
C LEU A 346 -7.29 2.76 2.97
N ILE A 347 -7.95 1.98 2.10
CA ILE A 347 -8.97 2.49 1.18
C ILE A 347 -10.11 3.20 1.93
N PRO A 348 -10.66 2.68 3.05
CA PRO A 348 -11.69 3.38 3.80
C PRO A 348 -11.24 4.73 4.34
N MET A 349 -9.97 4.87 4.73
CA MET A 349 -9.39 6.15 5.12
C MET A 349 -9.46 7.16 3.96
N ALA A 350 -9.07 6.76 2.76
CA ALA A 350 -9.10 7.62 1.58
C ALA A 350 -10.55 7.95 1.15
N CYS A 351 -11.46 6.99 1.23
CA CYS A 351 -12.89 7.17 0.96
C CYS A 351 -13.58 8.11 1.94
N SER A 352 -13.11 8.17 3.19
CA SER A 352 -13.67 9.09 4.20
C SER A 352 -13.50 10.57 3.83
N LEU A 353 -12.49 10.90 2.99
CA LEU A 353 -12.31 12.25 2.44
C LEU A 353 -13.52 12.69 1.58
N PHE A 354 -14.20 11.77 0.98
CA PHE A 354 -15.36 11.99 0.13
C PHE A 354 -16.70 11.79 0.87
N GLY A 355 -16.68 11.60 2.19
CA GLY A 355 -17.87 11.28 2.98
C GLY A 355 -18.43 9.87 2.70
N ILE A 356 -17.66 8.99 2.06
CA ILE A 356 -18.10 7.64 1.71
C ILE A 356 -18.08 6.74 2.95
N PRO A 357 -19.20 6.06 3.28
CA PRO A 357 -19.30 5.20 4.45
C PRO A 357 -18.32 4.03 4.42
N GLN A 358 -17.94 3.55 5.61
CA GLN A 358 -17.02 2.43 5.74
C GLN A 358 -17.56 1.15 5.09
N ASP A 359 -18.86 0.91 5.15
CA ASP A 359 -19.47 -0.31 4.57
C ASP A 359 -19.28 -0.37 3.05
N ILE A 360 -19.43 0.76 2.36
CA ILE A 360 -19.19 0.85 0.92
C ILE A 360 -17.70 0.73 0.61
N SER A 361 -16.85 1.45 1.32
CA SER A 361 -15.41 1.39 1.08
C SER A 361 -14.80 0.01 1.39
N MET A 362 -15.38 -0.75 2.31
CA MET A 362 -14.95 -2.13 2.59
C MET A 362 -15.34 -3.11 1.47
N GLN A 363 -16.36 -2.82 0.67
CA GLN A 363 -16.62 -3.59 -0.55
C GLN A 363 -15.49 -3.40 -1.57
N ALA A 364 -14.95 -2.17 -1.69
CA ALA A 364 -13.78 -1.94 -2.52
C ALA A 364 -12.53 -2.69 -2.00
N VAL A 365 -12.36 -2.81 -0.69
CA VAL A 365 -11.32 -3.68 -0.10
C VAL A 365 -11.51 -5.13 -0.55
N ALA A 366 -12.75 -5.64 -0.56
CA ALA A 366 -13.06 -6.98 -1.04
C ALA A 366 -12.68 -7.17 -2.53
N VAL A 367 -13.03 -6.19 -3.39
CA VAL A 367 -12.59 -6.16 -4.80
C VAL A 367 -11.06 -6.17 -4.90
N GLY A 368 -10.39 -5.31 -4.11
CA GLY A 368 -8.94 -5.26 -4.03
C GLY A 368 -8.31 -6.61 -3.64
N MET A 369 -8.91 -7.35 -2.72
CA MET A 369 -8.45 -8.69 -2.34
C MET A 369 -8.56 -9.70 -3.49
N ILE A 370 -9.58 -9.58 -4.35
CA ILE A 370 -9.76 -10.46 -5.52
C ILE A 370 -8.64 -10.21 -6.55
N ILE A 371 -8.35 -8.94 -6.87
CA ILE A 371 -7.28 -8.57 -7.81
C ILE A 371 -5.90 -8.54 -7.18
N GLY A 372 -5.80 -8.68 -5.88
CA GLY A 372 -4.62 -8.45 -5.05
C GLY A 372 -3.42 -9.34 -5.38
N VAL A 373 -3.62 -10.47 -6.06
CA VAL A 373 -2.49 -11.32 -6.50
C VAL A 373 -1.53 -10.55 -7.41
N VAL A 374 -2.06 -9.82 -8.38
CA VAL A 374 -1.25 -9.06 -9.35
C VAL A 374 -0.93 -7.68 -8.77
N GLN A 375 -1.93 -7.01 -8.22
CA GLN A 375 -1.82 -5.65 -7.69
C GLN A 375 -0.75 -5.58 -6.59
N ASP A 376 -0.83 -6.39 -5.54
CA ASP A 376 0.06 -6.39 -4.38
C ASP A 376 1.49 -6.89 -4.73
N SER A 377 1.60 -7.79 -5.72
CA SER A 377 2.91 -8.20 -6.24
C SER A 377 3.65 -7.04 -6.91
N LEU A 378 2.98 -6.29 -7.78
CA LEU A 378 3.57 -5.11 -8.43
C LEU A 378 3.79 -3.97 -7.44
N GLU A 379 2.85 -3.71 -6.55
CA GLU A 379 2.97 -2.75 -5.46
C GLU A 379 4.27 -2.99 -4.69
N THR A 380 4.47 -4.21 -4.21
CA THR A 380 5.67 -4.56 -3.44
C THR A 380 6.95 -4.47 -4.27
N ALA A 381 6.88 -4.85 -5.56
CA ALA A 381 8.03 -4.75 -6.46
C ALA A 381 8.53 -3.31 -6.62
N ILE A 382 7.61 -2.37 -6.77
CA ILE A 382 7.93 -0.95 -6.95
C ILE A 382 8.44 -0.36 -5.65
N ASN A 383 7.72 -0.55 -4.54
CA ASN A 383 8.13 -0.07 -3.23
C ASN A 383 9.56 -0.51 -2.92
N SER A 384 9.84 -1.81 -3.07
CA SER A 384 11.13 -2.38 -2.69
C SER A 384 12.29 -2.01 -3.63
N SER A 385 12.03 -1.89 -4.94
CA SER A 385 13.06 -1.44 -5.88
C SER A 385 13.39 0.04 -5.70
N GLY A 386 12.41 0.87 -5.36
CA GLY A 386 12.55 2.27 -5.01
C GLY A 386 13.46 2.47 -3.78
N ASP A 387 13.40 1.59 -2.78
CA ASP A 387 14.25 1.65 -1.60
C ASP A 387 15.73 1.72 -1.97
N VAL A 388 16.19 0.82 -2.84
CA VAL A 388 17.59 0.77 -3.28
C VAL A 388 17.91 1.90 -4.24
N LEU A 389 16.99 2.23 -5.15
CA LEU A 389 17.17 3.31 -6.13
C LEU A 389 17.47 4.65 -5.42
N PHE A 390 16.66 5.00 -4.44
CA PHE A 390 16.80 6.31 -3.77
C PHE A 390 17.92 6.32 -2.74
N ALA A 391 18.20 5.19 -2.05
CA ALA A 391 19.39 5.06 -1.21
C ALA A 391 20.67 5.24 -2.03
N ALA A 392 20.80 4.56 -3.16
CA ALA A 392 21.94 4.68 -4.06
C ALA A 392 22.03 6.09 -4.69
N THR A 393 20.90 6.68 -5.06
CA THR A 393 20.87 8.03 -5.63
C THR A 393 21.41 9.06 -4.66
N ALA A 394 21.02 9.01 -3.38
CA ALA A 394 21.49 9.95 -2.37
C ALA A 394 23.00 9.80 -2.14
N GLU A 395 23.51 8.59 -2.11
CA GLU A 395 24.93 8.34 -1.90
C GLU A 395 25.77 8.69 -3.13
N TYR A 396 25.33 8.33 -4.34
CA TYR A 396 25.97 8.75 -5.57
C TYR A 396 26.02 10.28 -5.72
N ARG A 397 25.01 10.98 -5.24
CA ARG A 397 25.03 12.44 -5.20
C ARG A 397 26.10 12.97 -4.26
N GLN A 398 26.35 12.31 -3.14
CA GLN A 398 27.45 12.65 -2.23
C GLN A 398 28.81 12.37 -2.89
N TRP A 399 29.00 11.19 -3.50
CA TRP A 399 30.24 10.86 -4.23
C TRP A 399 30.57 11.88 -5.31
N GLN A 400 29.56 12.41 -6.02
CA GLN A 400 29.77 13.50 -6.99
C GLN A 400 30.31 14.78 -6.33
N LYS A 401 29.82 15.13 -5.15
CA LYS A 401 30.31 16.30 -4.40
C LYS A 401 31.73 16.11 -3.91
N ASP A 402 32.07 14.87 -3.55
CA ASP A 402 33.40 14.51 -3.05
C ASP A 402 34.41 14.25 -4.19
N GLY A 403 33.98 14.41 -5.44
CA GLY A 403 34.85 14.21 -6.63
C GLY A 403 35.21 12.75 -6.89
N ARG A 404 34.49 11.80 -6.29
CA ARG A 404 34.73 10.36 -6.51
C ARG A 404 34.25 9.95 -7.89
N GLU A 405 35.09 9.22 -8.62
CA GLU A 405 34.69 8.59 -9.89
C GLU A 405 33.86 7.32 -9.63
N PHE A 406 32.75 7.18 -10.32
CA PHE A 406 31.91 6.00 -10.29
C PHE A 406 31.02 5.90 -11.53
N LYS A 407 30.56 4.68 -11.82
CA LYS A 407 29.60 4.40 -12.88
C LYS A 407 28.25 4.07 -12.25
N ILE A 408 27.20 4.80 -12.67
CA ILE A 408 25.86 4.64 -12.13
C ILE A 408 25.35 3.21 -12.36
N GLY A 409 24.92 2.53 -11.29
CA GLY A 409 24.40 1.18 -11.32
C GLY A 409 25.45 0.07 -11.59
N ALA A 410 26.73 0.38 -11.62
CA ALA A 410 27.76 -0.66 -11.72
C ALA A 410 27.90 -1.41 -10.38
N ILE A 411 28.16 -2.71 -10.49
CA ILE A 411 28.54 -3.54 -9.35
C ILE A 411 30.04 -3.36 -9.11
N VAL A 412 30.41 -3.15 -7.86
CA VAL A 412 31.80 -3.10 -7.41
C VAL A 412 32.23 -4.54 -7.14
N ASN A 413 33.29 -4.97 -7.80
CA ASN A 413 33.90 -6.27 -7.47
C ASN A 413 34.55 -6.18 -6.09
N PRO A 414 34.26 -7.11 -5.17
CA PRO A 414 34.86 -7.09 -3.84
C PRO A 414 36.37 -7.31 -3.84
N ASP A 415 36.96 -7.64 -4.98
CA ASP A 415 38.39 -7.94 -5.17
C ASP A 415 39.16 -6.79 -5.85
N GLU A 416 38.52 -5.68 -6.17
CA GLU A 416 39.13 -4.39 -6.60
C GLU A 416 38.99 -3.32 -5.50
#